data_a931c0f180000ea0532bda89a1419795
#
_entry.id   a931c0f180000ea0532bda89a1419795
#
_cell.length_a   1.000
_cell.length_b   1.000
_cell.length_c   1.000
_cell.angle_alpha   90.00
_cell.angle_beta   90.00
_cell.angle_gamma   90.00
#
_symmetry.space_group_name_H-M   'P 1'
#
loop_
_entity.id
_entity.type
_entity.pdbx_description
1 polymer ?
#
loop_
_entity_poly.entity_id
_entity_poly.type
_entity_poly.pdbx_seq_one_letter_code
_entity_poly.pdbx_strand_id
1 'polypeptide(L)'
;MSAAKNILLFGATGTIGTFILDALLPVRSQFGRIAIFTSPHTAKTKTAQLDKLKKQGVEVIIGNVEDEEAVKSAYAGIDTVISALGRNTLAQQILLIRLAAASKDVKWFLPSEYGTDIKYGPASANEKPHQQKLKVRAYLENEISRDDLDFSYVVTGPFAEMYLNLVPGIEEAGGWDVKARKAVLLGDKGAEISLTTMKDVGTLVLNTLLHATGETRNSALCVNSFTTTPDKIQAEFERQLGGQEWDVSRTSLARLRELETEAWETGKPAATGVTLRRIWTEGGTLYAKRSNGAIGEPKVMGLEEVVANEIARVSKL
;
A
#
# COMPACT_ATOMS: atom_id res chain seq x y z
N MET A 1 -3.78 -25.92 -1.59
CA MET A 1 -3.09 -24.86 -0.81
C MET A 1 -3.92 -24.54 0.41
N SER A 2 -3.33 -24.38 1.59
CA SER A 2 -4.08 -24.05 2.82
C SER A 2 -4.26 -22.54 2.95
N ALA A 3 -5.42 -22.10 3.47
CA ALA A 3 -5.61 -20.72 3.91
C ALA A 3 -4.63 -20.37 5.04
N ALA A 4 -4.31 -19.08 5.19
CA ALA A 4 -3.51 -18.58 6.30
C ALA A 4 -4.16 -18.93 7.65
N LYS A 5 -3.38 -19.43 8.59
CA LYS A 5 -3.85 -19.74 9.96
C LYS A 5 -3.08 -18.96 11.01
N ASN A 6 -1.76 -18.96 10.92
CA ASN A 6 -0.89 -18.32 11.90
C ASN A 6 -0.10 -17.22 11.21
N ILE A 7 -0.46 -15.97 11.51
CA ILE A 7 0.04 -14.79 10.79
C ILE A 7 1.07 -14.07 11.64
N LEU A 8 2.17 -13.65 11.03
CA LEU A 8 3.12 -12.69 11.58
C LEU A 8 3.18 -11.44 10.68
N LEU A 9 2.89 -10.27 11.26
CA LEU A 9 2.92 -8.99 10.54
C LEU A 9 4.13 -8.15 11.00
N PHE A 10 5.03 -7.85 10.06
CA PHE A 10 6.08 -6.83 10.22
C PHE A 10 5.55 -5.46 9.83
N GLY A 11 5.91 -4.41 10.58
CA GLY A 11 5.47 -3.05 10.31
C GLY A 11 4.02 -2.74 10.72
N ALA A 12 3.43 -3.52 11.61
CA ALA A 12 2.05 -3.45 12.08
C ALA A 12 1.62 -2.07 12.62
N THR A 13 2.56 -1.30 13.16
CA THR A 13 2.31 0.05 13.72
C THR A 13 2.60 1.18 12.72
N GLY A 14 2.93 0.84 11.49
CA GLY A 14 3.13 1.78 10.38
C GLY A 14 1.80 2.15 9.70
N THR A 15 1.85 3.06 8.72
CA THR A 15 0.65 3.58 8.03
C THR A 15 -0.23 2.45 7.50
N ILE A 16 0.29 1.57 6.65
CA ILE A 16 -0.50 0.50 6.03
C ILE A 16 -0.66 -0.71 6.97
N GLY A 17 0.37 -1.03 7.75
CA GLY A 17 0.31 -2.16 8.69
C GLY A 17 -0.82 -2.03 9.71
N THR A 18 -1.15 -0.80 10.14
CA THR A 18 -2.30 -0.54 11.03
C THR A 18 -3.62 -0.94 10.36
N PHE A 19 -3.85 -0.54 9.10
CA PHE A 19 -5.08 -0.89 8.38
C PHE A 19 -5.17 -2.40 8.08
N ILE A 20 -4.04 -3.06 7.78
CA ILE A 20 -4.02 -4.52 7.63
C ILE A 20 -4.43 -5.19 8.94
N LEU A 21 -3.86 -4.76 10.05
CA LEU A 21 -4.18 -5.33 11.35
C LEU A 21 -5.64 -5.05 11.75
N ASP A 22 -6.13 -3.83 11.51
CA ASP A 22 -7.52 -3.44 11.78
C ASP A 22 -8.52 -4.28 10.96
N ALA A 23 -8.15 -4.73 9.76
CA ALA A 23 -8.98 -5.65 8.99
C ALA A 23 -8.96 -7.10 9.52
N LEU A 24 -7.83 -7.56 10.06
CA LEU A 24 -7.68 -8.91 10.62
C LEU A 24 -8.41 -9.09 11.97
N LEU A 25 -8.41 -8.08 12.82
CA LEU A 25 -8.90 -8.16 14.20
C LEU A 25 -10.40 -8.54 14.31
N PRO A 26 -11.33 -7.97 13.55
CA PRO A 26 -12.76 -8.32 13.62
C PRO A 26 -13.04 -9.79 13.28
N VAL A 27 -12.18 -10.41 12.47
CA VAL A 27 -12.31 -11.80 12.02
C VAL A 27 -11.22 -12.73 12.60
N ARG A 28 -10.59 -12.31 13.69
CA ARG A 28 -9.47 -13.06 14.30
C ARG A 28 -9.80 -14.53 14.64
N SER A 29 -11.07 -14.84 14.89
CA SER A 29 -11.52 -16.22 15.15
C SER A 29 -11.35 -17.17 13.97
N GLN A 30 -11.12 -16.64 12.76
CA GLN A 30 -10.78 -17.43 11.58
C GLN A 30 -9.30 -17.82 11.54
N PHE A 31 -8.47 -17.21 12.39
CA PHE A 31 -7.04 -17.46 12.50
C PHE A 31 -6.70 -18.13 13.83
N GLY A 32 -5.69 -18.98 13.83
CA GLY A 32 -5.18 -19.62 15.06
C GLY A 32 -4.32 -18.65 15.87
N ARG A 33 -3.46 -17.88 15.19
CA ARG A 33 -2.52 -16.93 15.79
C ARG A 33 -2.39 -15.68 14.94
N ILE A 34 -2.44 -14.51 15.59
CA ILE A 34 -2.05 -13.23 14.97
C ILE A 34 -0.95 -12.64 15.85
N ALA A 35 0.25 -12.51 15.28
CA ALA A 35 1.41 -11.93 15.92
C ALA A 35 1.92 -10.72 15.12
N ILE A 36 2.56 -9.79 15.82
CA ILE A 36 3.30 -8.68 15.21
C ILE A 36 4.75 -8.72 15.66
N PHE A 37 5.66 -8.36 14.75
CA PHE A 37 7.07 -8.16 15.07
C PHE A 37 7.38 -6.67 15.08
N THR A 38 7.93 -6.16 16.17
CA THR A 38 8.20 -4.73 16.34
C THR A 38 9.55 -4.47 17.00
N SER A 39 10.17 -3.34 16.66
CA SER A 39 11.48 -2.97 17.22
C SER A 39 11.39 -2.57 18.70
N PRO A 40 12.49 -2.70 19.47
CA PRO A 40 12.56 -2.19 20.84
C PRO A 40 12.26 -0.69 20.95
N HIS A 41 12.64 0.08 19.93
CA HIS A 41 12.31 1.52 19.87
C HIS A 41 10.80 1.73 19.77
N THR A 42 10.12 1.04 18.85
CA THR A 42 8.66 1.11 18.70
C THR A 42 7.95 0.64 19.96
N ALA A 43 8.45 -0.42 20.60
CA ALA A 43 7.88 -0.92 21.84
C ALA A 43 7.90 0.13 22.96
N LYS A 44 8.94 0.97 23.02
CA LYS A 44 9.04 2.07 23.98
C LYS A 44 8.17 3.28 23.63
N THR A 45 8.08 3.61 22.34
CA THR A 45 7.41 4.86 21.89
C THR A 45 5.92 4.69 21.62
N LYS A 46 5.45 3.46 21.39
CA LYS A 46 4.04 3.13 21.09
C LYS A 46 3.41 2.17 22.09
N THR A 47 3.81 2.24 23.37
CA THR A 47 3.38 1.33 24.43
C THR A 47 1.85 1.20 24.51
N ALA A 48 1.12 2.32 24.55
CA ALA A 48 -0.34 2.32 24.64
C ALA A 48 -1.01 1.60 23.45
N GLN A 49 -0.47 1.78 22.23
CA GLN A 49 -0.96 1.08 21.04
C GLN A 49 -0.72 -0.43 21.17
N LEU A 50 0.47 -0.84 21.57
CA LEU A 50 0.81 -2.25 21.72
C LEU A 50 0.02 -2.93 22.84
N ASP A 51 -0.24 -2.24 23.97
CA ASP A 51 -1.06 -2.77 25.04
C ASP A 51 -2.53 -2.95 24.63
N LYS A 52 -3.05 -2.03 23.79
CA LYS A 52 -4.36 -2.20 23.16
C LYS A 52 -4.41 -3.46 22.31
N LEU A 53 -3.39 -3.69 21.46
CA LEU A 53 -3.30 -4.87 20.61
C LEU A 53 -3.20 -6.18 21.42
N LYS A 54 -2.41 -6.20 22.49
CA LYS A 54 -2.34 -7.36 23.40
C LYS A 54 -3.72 -7.68 24.03
N LYS A 55 -4.47 -6.64 24.47
CA LYS A 55 -5.83 -6.81 24.98
C LYS A 55 -6.80 -7.37 23.94
N GLN A 56 -6.55 -7.11 22.66
CA GLN A 56 -7.30 -7.67 21.54
C GLN A 56 -6.82 -9.08 21.15
N GLY A 57 -5.83 -9.64 21.87
CA GLY A 57 -5.29 -10.97 21.66
C GLY A 57 -4.27 -11.07 20.56
N VAL A 58 -3.63 -9.97 20.18
CA VAL A 58 -2.47 -9.95 19.28
C VAL A 58 -1.21 -10.24 20.11
N GLU A 59 -0.41 -11.18 19.65
CA GLU A 59 0.90 -11.44 20.24
C GLU A 59 1.89 -10.37 19.77
N VAL A 60 2.66 -9.80 20.69
CA VAL A 60 3.66 -8.78 20.40
C VAL A 60 5.05 -9.36 20.63
N ILE A 61 5.78 -9.56 19.53
CA ILE A 61 7.17 -10.04 19.54
C ILE A 61 8.07 -8.82 19.36
N ILE A 62 9.00 -8.62 20.29
CA ILE A 62 9.93 -7.50 20.26
C ILE A 62 11.31 -8.00 19.82
N GLY A 63 11.85 -7.45 18.73
CA GLY A 63 13.15 -7.81 18.20
C GLY A 63 13.63 -6.82 17.13
N ASN A 64 14.89 -6.96 16.73
CA ASN A 64 15.43 -6.26 15.58
C ASN A 64 15.25 -7.13 14.33
N VAL A 65 14.74 -6.56 13.24
CA VAL A 65 14.59 -7.29 11.95
C VAL A 65 15.94 -7.71 11.34
N GLU A 66 17.04 -7.14 11.79
CA GLU A 66 18.40 -7.51 11.38
C GLU A 66 19.00 -8.65 12.24
N ASP A 67 18.34 -9.00 13.34
CA ASP A 67 18.73 -10.13 14.20
C ASP A 67 18.08 -11.41 13.66
N GLU A 68 18.88 -12.24 12.98
CA GLU A 68 18.41 -13.48 12.36
C GLU A 68 17.80 -14.46 13.37
N GLU A 69 18.36 -14.57 14.57
CA GLU A 69 17.88 -15.51 15.59
C GLU A 69 16.54 -15.04 16.17
N ALA A 70 16.37 -13.72 16.36
CA ALA A 70 15.09 -13.15 16.77
C ALA A 70 14.01 -13.39 15.72
N VAL A 71 14.33 -13.22 14.43
CA VAL A 71 13.40 -13.46 13.32
C VAL A 71 13.07 -14.95 13.18
N LYS A 72 14.07 -15.84 13.22
CA LYS A 72 13.86 -17.30 13.19
C LYS A 72 12.95 -17.77 14.32
N SER A 73 13.19 -17.27 15.54
CA SER A 73 12.35 -17.58 16.69
C SER A 73 10.91 -17.10 16.51
N ALA A 74 10.72 -15.92 15.90
CA ALA A 74 9.38 -15.37 15.61
C ALA A 74 8.62 -16.19 14.56
N TYR A 75 9.31 -16.89 13.67
CA TYR A 75 8.71 -17.74 12.64
C TYR A 75 8.21 -19.09 13.16
N ALA A 76 8.59 -19.50 14.37
CA ALA A 76 8.13 -20.77 14.94
C ALA A 76 6.59 -20.83 15.01
N GLY A 77 6.00 -21.81 14.30
CA GLY A 77 4.56 -22.04 14.22
C GLY A 77 3.78 -20.99 13.40
N ILE A 78 4.45 -20.10 12.65
CA ILE A 78 3.86 -19.16 11.71
C ILE A 78 3.83 -19.79 10.31
N ASP A 79 2.67 -19.79 9.65
CA ASP A 79 2.55 -20.24 8.27
C ASP A 79 2.55 -19.11 7.25
N THR A 80 2.19 -17.90 7.67
CA THR A 80 2.02 -16.75 6.77
C THR A 80 2.68 -15.51 7.34
N VAL A 81 3.57 -14.90 6.56
CA VAL A 81 4.24 -13.65 6.90
C VAL A 81 3.73 -12.52 6.03
N ILE A 82 3.36 -11.42 6.64
CA ILE A 82 2.97 -10.17 5.97
C ILE A 82 4.01 -9.10 6.31
N SER A 83 4.58 -8.49 5.29
CA SER A 83 5.47 -7.34 5.46
C SER A 83 4.75 -6.05 5.06
N ALA A 84 4.66 -5.10 5.99
CA ALA A 84 4.23 -3.73 5.76
C ALA A 84 5.34 -2.73 6.13
N LEU A 85 6.58 -3.12 5.82
CA LEU A 85 7.77 -2.28 6.06
C LEU A 85 7.74 -1.05 5.16
N GLY A 86 8.12 0.09 5.74
CA GLY A 86 8.16 1.37 5.05
C GLY A 86 9.32 1.49 4.06
N ARG A 87 9.25 2.52 3.21
CA ARG A 87 10.19 2.77 2.10
C ARG A 87 11.67 2.65 2.48
N ASN A 88 12.06 3.16 3.64
CA ASN A 88 13.46 3.20 4.08
C ASN A 88 14.00 1.83 4.55
N THR A 89 13.13 0.84 4.73
CA THR A 89 13.46 -0.48 5.27
C THR A 89 13.06 -1.61 4.32
N LEU A 90 12.64 -1.30 3.09
CA LEU A 90 12.17 -2.31 2.13
C LEU A 90 13.21 -3.38 1.83
N ALA A 91 14.50 -3.03 1.75
CA ALA A 91 15.58 -3.98 1.47
C ALA A 91 15.75 -5.04 2.57
N GLN A 92 15.36 -4.74 3.82
CA GLN A 92 15.40 -5.71 4.92
C GLN A 92 14.50 -6.93 4.68
N GLN A 93 13.52 -6.80 3.79
CA GLN A 93 12.67 -7.93 3.40
C GLN A 93 13.44 -9.09 2.78
N ILE A 94 14.58 -8.84 2.13
CA ILE A 94 15.42 -9.90 1.56
C ILE A 94 15.88 -10.88 2.65
N LEU A 95 16.31 -10.35 3.81
CA LEU A 95 16.65 -11.16 4.95
C LEU A 95 15.44 -11.94 5.49
N LEU A 96 14.31 -11.26 5.66
CA LEU A 96 13.07 -11.87 6.15
C LEU A 96 12.60 -13.01 5.22
N ILE A 97 12.66 -12.81 3.91
CA ILE A 97 12.28 -13.79 2.88
C ILE A 97 13.22 -15.00 2.92
N ARG A 98 14.55 -14.77 3.01
CA ARG A 98 15.54 -15.84 3.12
C ARG A 98 15.29 -16.74 4.33
N LEU A 99 15.03 -16.12 5.48
CA LEU A 99 14.73 -16.85 6.71
C LEU A 99 13.37 -17.54 6.65
N ALA A 100 12.37 -16.96 5.97
CA ALA A 100 11.07 -17.58 5.75
C ALA A 100 11.18 -18.84 4.88
N ALA A 101 11.92 -18.76 3.77
CA ALA A 101 12.16 -19.92 2.89
C ALA A 101 12.92 -21.06 3.59
N ALA A 102 13.83 -20.72 4.51
CA ALA A 102 14.55 -21.71 5.33
C ALA A 102 13.73 -22.26 6.51
N SER A 103 12.55 -21.67 6.81
CA SER A 103 11.69 -22.10 7.89
C SER A 103 10.85 -23.33 7.50
N LYS A 104 10.76 -24.32 8.40
CA LYS A 104 9.86 -25.47 8.21
C LYS A 104 8.37 -25.09 8.29
N ASP A 105 8.06 -23.99 8.98
CA ASP A 105 6.69 -23.58 9.30
C ASP A 105 6.11 -22.56 8.29
N VAL A 106 6.91 -21.56 7.89
CA VAL A 106 6.45 -20.49 6.97
C VAL A 106 6.28 -21.06 5.55
N LYS A 107 5.11 -20.79 4.96
CA LYS A 107 4.74 -21.28 3.62
C LYS A 107 4.30 -20.15 2.68
N TRP A 108 4.01 -18.97 3.22
CA TRP A 108 3.50 -17.87 2.43
C TRP A 108 4.05 -16.52 2.90
N PHE A 109 4.54 -15.71 1.96
CA PHE A 109 5.06 -14.38 2.23
C PHE A 109 4.36 -13.33 1.36
N LEU A 110 3.79 -12.32 1.99
CA LEU A 110 3.24 -11.13 1.33
C LEU A 110 4.22 -9.97 1.55
N PRO A 111 5.05 -9.63 0.56
CA PRO A 111 5.98 -8.50 0.69
C PRO A 111 5.26 -7.16 0.65
N SER A 112 5.94 -6.10 1.11
CA SER A 112 5.39 -4.73 1.15
C SER A 112 5.29 -4.14 -0.26
N GLU A 113 4.25 -4.55 -1.00
CA GLU A 113 3.98 -4.14 -2.36
C GLU A 113 2.86 -3.10 -2.49
N TYR A 114 2.13 -2.85 -1.44
CA TYR A 114 0.96 -1.96 -1.36
C TYR A 114 1.25 -0.59 -1.97
N GLY A 115 0.85 -0.40 -3.23
CA GLY A 115 1.12 0.79 -4.04
C GLY A 115 1.15 0.50 -5.53
N THR A 116 1.83 1.37 -6.29
CA THR A 116 2.00 1.27 -7.75
C THR A 116 2.63 -0.06 -8.14
N ASP A 117 2.14 -0.68 -9.22
CA ASP A 117 2.82 -1.85 -9.79
C ASP A 117 4.20 -1.44 -10.30
N ILE A 118 5.24 -2.09 -9.76
CA ILE A 118 6.62 -1.82 -10.15
C ILE A 118 7.01 -2.52 -11.46
N LYS A 119 6.08 -3.23 -12.08
CA LYS A 119 6.22 -3.86 -13.41
C LYS A 119 5.07 -3.43 -14.35
N TYR A 120 4.54 -2.21 -14.18
CA TYR A 120 3.42 -1.69 -14.99
C TYR A 120 3.77 -1.53 -16.48
N GLY A 121 5.03 -1.48 -16.83
CA GLY A 121 5.50 -1.35 -18.22
C GLY A 121 7.03 -1.35 -18.31
N PRO A 122 7.60 -1.29 -19.52
CA PRO A 122 9.06 -1.34 -19.74
C PRO A 122 9.83 -0.23 -18.99
N ALA A 123 9.24 0.96 -18.88
CA ALA A 123 9.85 2.10 -18.17
C ALA A 123 9.98 1.88 -16.67
N SER A 124 9.14 1.02 -16.08
CA SER A 124 9.08 0.82 -14.62
C SER A 124 10.39 0.34 -14.00
N ALA A 125 11.23 -0.36 -14.77
CA ALA A 125 12.53 -0.85 -14.33
C ALA A 125 13.51 0.28 -13.95
N ASN A 126 13.34 1.48 -14.53
CA ASN A 126 14.21 2.64 -14.32
C ASN A 126 13.66 3.64 -13.31
N GLU A 127 12.45 3.43 -12.82
CA GLU A 127 11.81 4.34 -11.87
C GLU A 127 12.52 4.33 -10.53
N LYS A 128 13.04 5.48 -10.11
CA LYS A 128 13.78 5.63 -8.84
C LYS A 128 13.00 5.10 -7.62
N PRO A 129 11.69 5.40 -7.46
CA PRO A 129 10.90 4.87 -6.34
C PRO A 129 10.74 3.36 -6.30
N HIS A 130 10.95 2.65 -7.42
CA HIS A 130 10.71 1.22 -7.54
C HIS A 130 11.91 0.35 -7.20
N GLN A 131 13.13 0.91 -7.20
CA GLN A 131 14.39 0.15 -7.15
C GLN A 131 14.47 -0.83 -5.98
N GLN A 132 14.04 -0.44 -4.78
CA GLN A 132 14.11 -1.34 -3.62
C GLN A 132 13.11 -2.51 -3.75
N LYS A 133 11.90 -2.25 -4.23
CA LYS A 133 10.90 -3.30 -4.46
C LYS A 133 11.33 -4.24 -5.59
N LEU A 134 11.92 -3.71 -6.67
CA LEU A 134 12.46 -4.52 -7.76
C LEU A 134 13.53 -5.50 -7.26
N LYS A 135 14.42 -5.07 -6.35
CA LYS A 135 15.41 -5.96 -5.71
C LYS A 135 14.74 -7.07 -4.91
N VAL A 136 13.69 -6.75 -4.14
CA VAL A 136 12.95 -7.74 -3.33
C VAL A 136 12.23 -8.74 -4.25
N ARG A 137 11.56 -8.29 -5.31
CA ARG A 137 10.92 -9.19 -6.29
C ARG A 137 11.93 -10.07 -7.00
N ALA A 138 13.05 -9.49 -7.45
CA ALA A 138 14.11 -10.26 -8.10
C ALA A 138 14.64 -11.37 -7.19
N TYR A 139 14.84 -11.09 -5.90
CA TYR A 139 15.26 -12.09 -4.94
C TYR A 139 14.21 -13.21 -4.77
N LEU A 140 12.94 -12.87 -4.58
CA LEU A 140 11.84 -13.84 -4.47
C LEU A 140 11.67 -14.69 -5.73
N GLU A 141 11.79 -14.08 -6.90
CA GLU A 141 11.50 -14.74 -8.16
C GLU A 141 12.65 -15.61 -8.67
N ASN A 142 13.91 -15.27 -8.35
CA ASN A 142 15.10 -15.91 -8.91
C ASN A 142 15.86 -16.78 -7.89
N GLU A 143 15.80 -16.43 -6.59
CA GLU A 143 16.63 -17.09 -5.57
C GLU A 143 15.82 -18.03 -4.66
N ILE A 144 14.49 -17.90 -4.64
CA ILE A 144 13.63 -18.69 -3.76
C ILE A 144 12.84 -19.72 -4.58
N SER A 145 12.96 -21.00 -4.18
CA SER A 145 12.17 -22.07 -4.77
C SER A 145 10.70 -21.97 -4.37
N ARG A 146 9.82 -22.27 -5.32
CA ARG A 146 8.36 -22.36 -5.09
C ARG A 146 7.98 -23.53 -4.19
N ASP A 147 8.85 -24.52 -4.06
CA ASP A 147 8.64 -25.63 -3.14
C ASP A 147 8.90 -25.20 -1.68
N ASP A 148 9.72 -24.17 -1.47
CA ASP A 148 10.06 -23.66 -0.14
C ASP A 148 9.10 -22.59 0.34
N LEU A 149 8.76 -21.59 -0.52
CA LEU A 149 7.97 -20.44 -0.13
C LEU A 149 7.11 -19.89 -1.27
N ASP A 150 5.80 -19.86 -1.07
CA ASP A 150 4.88 -19.11 -1.92
C ASP A 150 4.92 -17.60 -1.60
N PHE A 151 4.51 -16.76 -2.54
CA PHE A 151 4.32 -15.33 -2.30
C PHE A 151 3.06 -14.78 -2.97
N SER A 152 2.65 -13.55 -2.58
CA SER A 152 1.64 -12.77 -3.28
C SER A 152 1.97 -11.29 -3.22
N TYR A 153 2.02 -10.63 -4.36
CA TYR A 153 2.16 -9.17 -4.42
C TYR A 153 0.77 -8.55 -4.44
N VAL A 154 0.38 -7.88 -3.36
CA VAL A 154 -0.89 -7.13 -3.34
C VAL A 154 -0.61 -5.71 -3.83
N VAL A 155 -0.88 -5.48 -5.10
CA VAL A 155 -0.62 -4.23 -5.83
C VAL A 155 -1.89 -3.40 -5.83
N THR A 156 -1.88 -2.28 -5.12
CA THR A 156 -3.11 -1.50 -4.84
C THR A 156 -3.21 -0.19 -5.62
N GLY A 157 -2.15 0.20 -6.34
CA GLY A 157 -2.06 1.55 -6.90
C GLY A 157 -1.90 2.61 -5.81
N PRO A 158 -2.12 3.89 -6.14
CA PRO A 158 -2.04 5.01 -5.21
C PRO A 158 -3.12 4.96 -4.13
N PHE A 159 -2.76 5.40 -2.94
CA PHE A 159 -3.73 5.59 -1.87
C PHE A 159 -4.56 6.85 -2.15
N ALA A 160 -5.89 6.71 -2.14
CA ALA A 160 -6.81 7.78 -2.45
C ALA A 160 -6.56 9.01 -1.56
N GLU A 161 -6.35 8.81 -0.26
CA GLU A 161 -6.08 9.88 0.70
C GLU A 161 -4.79 10.66 0.37
N MET A 162 -3.76 9.97 -0.15
CA MET A 162 -2.52 10.63 -0.57
C MET A 162 -2.66 11.32 -1.93
N TYR A 163 -3.47 10.76 -2.82
CA TYR A 163 -3.72 11.36 -4.12
C TYR A 163 -4.52 12.66 -4.02
N LEU A 164 -5.48 12.73 -3.10
CA LEU A 164 -6.28 13.93 -2.87
C LEU A 164 -5.47 15.09 -2.28
N ASN A 165 -4.44 14.83 -1.49
CA ASN A 165 -3.63 15.88 -0.88
C ASN A 165 -2.72 16.58 -1.90
N LEU A 166 -2.51 17.88 -1.73
CA LEU A 166 -1.48 18.62 -2.45
C LEU A 166 -0.08 18.07 -2.16
N VAL A 167 0.81 18.16 -3.12
CA VAL A 167 2.23 17.83 -2.92
C VAL A 167 2.93 19.00 -2.24
N PRO A 168 3.45 18.85 -1.01
CA PRO A 168 4.06 19.97 -0.29
C PRO A 168 5.19 20.63 -1.07
N GLY A 169 5.08 21.95 -1.28
CA GLY A 169 6.08 22.77 -1.99
C GLY A 169 6.13 22.58 -3.51
N ILE A 170 5.20 21.81 -4.11
CA ILE A 170 5.05 21.66 -5.57
C ILE A 170 3.55 21.51 -5.88
N GLU A 171 2.79 22.59 -5.75
CA GLU A 171 1.32 22.56 -5.93
C GLU A 171 0.92 22.10 -7.33
N GLU A 172 1.68 22.48 -8.37
CA GLU A 172 1.46 22.00 -9.74
C GLU A 172 1.50 20.47 -9.88
N ALA A 173 2.06 19.74 -8.92
CA ALA A 173 2.04 18.27 -8.92
C ALA A 173 0.68 17.68 -8.52
N GLY A 174 -0.35 18.51 -8.36
CA GLY A 174 -1.74 18.10 -8.24
C GLY A 174 -2.25 17.90 -6.82
N GLY A 175 -3.56 17.86 -6.67
CA GLY A 175 -4.28 17.65 -5.42
C GLY A 175 -5.37 18.69 -5.17
N TRP A 176 -6.02 18.60 -4.01
CA TRP A 176 -7.16 19.44 -3.62
C TRP A 176 -6.90 20.12 -2.28
N ASP A 177 -7.01 21.46 -2.25
CA ASP A 177 -7.17 22.22 -1.03
C ASP A 177 -8.66 22.46 -0.79
N VAL A 178 -9.28 21.62 -0.01
CA VAL A 178 -10.73 21.66 0.26
C VAL A 178 -11.14 22.95 1.00
N LYS A 179 -10.27 23.48 1.88
CA LYS A 179 -10.55 24.72 2.63
C LYS A 179 -10.52 25.95 1.72
N ALA A 180 -9.48 26.04 0.89
CA ALA A 180 -9.32 27.14 -0.04
C ALA A 180 -10.18 26.98 -1.30
N ARG A 181 -10.79 25.80 -1.52
CA ARG A 181 -11.50 25.44 -2.76
C ARG A 181 -10.62 25.62 -3.98
N LYS A 182 -9.43 25.10 -3.91
CA LYS A 182 -8.46 25.07 -5.00
C LYS A 182 -8.14 23.64 -5.38
N ALA A 183 -7.98 23.39 -6.66
CA ALA A 183 -7.58 22.10 -7.16
C ALA A 183 -6.61 22.23 -8.33
N VAL A 184 -5.65 21.31 -8.38
CA VAL A 184 -4.77 21.12 -9.52
C VAL A 184 -5.00 19.71 -10.06
N LEU A 185 -5.70 19.60 -11.19
CA LEU A 185 -6.00 18.31 -11.83
C LEU A 185 -4.83 17.88 -12.70
N LEU A 186 -4.55 16.58 -12.75
CA LEU A 186 -3.43 16.05 -13.51
C LEU A 186 -3.87 15.39 -14.81
N GLY A 187 -3.06 15.55 -15.85
CA GLY A 187 -3.26 14.93 -17.15
C GLY A 187 -4.39 15.56 -17.98
N ASP A 188 -4.75 14.89 -19.05
CA ASP A 188 -5.80 15.34 -19.96
C ASP A 188 -7.19 15.12 -19.34
N LYS A 189 -8.19 15.88 -19.85
CA LYS A 189 -9.58 15.74 -19.42
C LYS A 189 -10.06 14.30 -19.70
N GLY A 190 -10.62 13.67 -18.67
CA GLY A 190 -11.11 12.30 -18.76
C GLY A 190 -10.05 11.21 -18.63
N ALA A 191 -8.75 11.56 -18.43
CA ALA A 191 -7.72 10.58 -18.12
C ALA A 191 -8.06 9.82 -16.83
N GLU A 192 -8.00 8.48 -16.88
CA GLU A 192 -8.39 7.63 -15.76
C GLU A 192 -7.23 7.41 -14.79
N ILE A 193 -7.59 7.15 -13.54
CA ILE A 193 -6.70 6.72 -12.48
C ILE A 193 -7.38 5.66 -11.62
N SER A 194 -6.64 4.61 -11.25
CA SER A 194 -7.07 3.62 -10.26
C SER A 194 -6.61 4.02 -8.87
N LEU A 195 -7.51 4.00 -7.90
CA LEU A 195 -7.26 4.41 -6.52
C LEU A 195 -7.71 3.34 -5.52
N THR A 196 -7.01 3.27 -4.39
CA THR A 196 -7.36 2.41 -3.26
C THR A 196 -7.30 3.21 -1.97
N THR A 197 -8.32 3.12 -1.11
CA THR A 197 -8.22 3.72 0.22
C THR A 197 -7.26 2.92 1.10
N MET A 198 -6.59 3.58 2.04
CA MET A 198 -5.71 2.87 2.98
C MET A 198 -6.48 1.81 3.78
N LYS A 199 -7.74 2.07 4.12
CA LYS A 199 -8.62 1.10 4.79
C LYS A 199 -8.87 -0.11 3.90
N ASP A 200 -9.13 0.10 2.62
CA ASP A 200 -9.39 -1.00 1.69
C ASP A 200 -8.13 -1.82 1.40
N VAL A 201 -6.93 -1.26 1.53
CA VAL A 201 -5.70 -2.07 1.50
C VAL A 201 -5.78 -3.19 2.54
N GLY A 202 -6.21 -2.88 3.77
CA GLY A 202 -6.42 -3.89 4.80
C GLY A 202 -7.45 -4.95 4.40
N THR A 203 -8.60 -4.52 3.86
CA THR A 203 -9.67 -5.40 3.36
C THR A 203 -9.18 -6.31 2.23
N LEU A 204 -8.44 -5.76 1.26
CA LEU A 204 -7.91 -6.49 0.12
C LEU A 204 -6.85 -7.51 0.55
N VAL A 205 -5.97 -7.17 1.49
CA VAL A 205 -5.00 -8.11 2.08
C VAL A 205 -5.72 -9.22 2.83
N LEU A 206 -6.69 -8.90 3.69
CA LEU A 206 -7.50 -9.91 4.38
C LEU A 206 -8.14 -10.89 3.40
N ASN A 207 -8.77 -10.38 2.34
CA ASN A 207 -9.43 -11.23 1.35
C ASN A 207 -8.42 -12.07 0.56
N THR A 208 -7.21 -11.57 0.28
CA THR A 208 -6.13 -12.38 -0.28
C THR A 208 -5.81 -13.57 0.62
N LEU A 209 -5.76 -13.38 1.94
CA LEU A 209 -5.49 -14.46 2.89
C LEU A 209 -6.61 -15.50 2.96
N LEU A 210 -7.87 -15.06 2.87
CA LEU A 210 -9.04 -15.93 2.96
C LEU A 210 -9.28 -16.72 1.66
N HIS A 211 -8.85 -16.19 0.51
CA HIS A 211 -9.04 -16.80 -0.82
C HIS A 211 -7.71 -17.33 -1.39
N ALA A 212 -6.99 -18.13 -0.59
CA ALA A 212 -5.72 -18.72 -0.99
C ALA A 212 -5.91 -19.83 -2.04
N THR A 213 -5.81 -19.48 -3.30
CA THR A 213 -5.92 -20.38 -4.46
C THR A 213 -4.63 -20.37 -5.29
N GLY A 214 -4.57 -21.20 -6.35
CA GLY A 214 -3.48 -21.12 -7.32
C GLY A 214 -3.39 -19.77 -8.05
N GLU A 215 -4.50 -19.03 -8.16
CA GLU A 215 -4.51 -17.71 -8.81
C GLU A 215 -3.98 -16.61 -7.89
N THR A 216 -4.07 -16.77 -6.57
CA THR A 216 -3.62 -15.76 -5.60
C THR A 216 -2.21 -15.98 -5.10
N ARG A 217 -1.65 -17.19 -5.30
CA ARG A 217 -0.28 -17.55 -4.93
C ARG A 217 0.67 -17.33 -6.11
N ASN A 218 1.89 -16.92 -5.81
CA ASN A 218 2.97 -16.73 -6.77
C ASN A 218 2.61 -15.76 -7.91
N SER A 219 1.83 -14.74 -7.60
CA SER A 219 1.27 -13.80 -8.57
C SER A 219 1.23 -12.36 -8.04
N ALA A 220 1.08 -11.42 -8.97
CA ALA A 220 0.76 -10.04 -8.67
C ALA A 220 -0.75 -9.83 -8.77
N LEU A 221 -1.37 -9.51 -7.65
CA LEU A 221 -2.79 -9.22 -7.53
C LEU A 221 -3.00 -7.71 -7.68
N CYS A 222 -3.36 -7.28 -8.88
CA CYS A 222 -3.68 -5.89 -9.17
C CYS A 222 -5.11 -5.60 -8.70
N VAL A 223 -5.23 -4.97 -7.54
CA VAL A 223 -6.50 -4.72 -6.84
C VAL A 223 -6.71 -3.23 -6.59
N ASN A 224 -7.95 -2.79 -6.48
CA ASN A 224 -8.26 -1.39 -6.18
C ASN A 224 -9.62 -1.22 -5.50
N SER A 225 -9.88 -0.02 -4.95
CA SER A 225 -11.21 0.37 -4.54
C SER A 225 -12.06 0.77 -5.76
N PHE A 226 -11.56 1.67 -6.60
CA PHE A 226 -12.27 2.15 -7.79
C PHE A 226 -11.32 2.75 -8.83
N THR A 227 -11.83 2.90 -10.05
CA THR A 227 -11.20 3.69 -11.13
C THR A 227 -12.07 4.90 -11.40
N THR A 228 -11.43 6.06 -11.54
CA THR A 228 -12.11 7.36 -11.74
C THR A 228 -11.26 8.30 -12.58
N THR A 229 -11.66 9.56 -12.71
CA THR A 229 -10.86 10.63 -13.33
C THR A 229 -10.72 11.81 -12.36
N PRO A 230 -9.66 12.64 -12.47
CA PRO A 230 -9.53 13.86 -11.69
C PRO A 230 -10.77 14.79 -11.84
N ASP A 231 -11.36 14.82 -13.03
CA ASP A 231 -12.57 15.60 -13.30
C ASP A 231 -13.78 15.11 -12.50
N LYS A 232 -13.96 13.78 -12.38
CA LYS A 232 -15.04 13.19 -11.57
C LYS A 232 -14.83 13.44 -10.08
N ILE A 233 -13.57 13.39 -9.61
CA ILE A 233 -13.23 13.73 -8.22
C ILE A 233 -13.60 15.20 -7.95
N GLN A 234 -13.23 16.12 -8.84
CA GLN A 234 -13.56 17.53 -8.71
C GLN A 234 -15.07 17.76 -8.67
N ALA A 235 -15.80 17.18 -9.61
CA ALA A 235 -17.26 17.29 -9.67
C ALA A 235 -17.93 16.76 -8.39
N GLU A 236 -17.37 15.70 -7.79
CA GLU A 236 -17.89 15.12 -6.56
C GLU A 236 -17.63 16.03 -5.35
N PHE A 237 -16.47 16.70 -5.26
CA PHE A 237 -16.22 17.72 -4.25
C PHE A 237 -17.21 18.89 -4.38
N GLU A 238 -17.42 19.41 -5.59
CA GLU A 238 -18.38 20.49 -5.86
C GLU A 238 -19.79 20.07 -5.45
N ARG A 239 -20.24 18.89 -5.83
CA ARG A 239 -21.56 18.35 -5.50
C ARG A 239 -21.77 18.28 -3.98
N GLN A 240 -20.82 17.73 -3.23
CA GLN A 240 -20.97 17.56 -1.78
C GLN A 240 -20.83 18.86 -0.98
N LEU A 241 -20.15 19.85 -1.54
CA LEU A 241 -19.98 21.18 -0.93
C LEU A 241 -20.97 22.23 -1.43
N GLY A 242 -22.08 21.80 -2.04
CA GLY A 242 -23.21 22.67 -2.39
C GLY A 242 -23.05 23.44 -3.71
N GLY A 243 -22.24 22.93 -4.65
CA GLY A 243 -22.11 23.48 -6.00
C GLY A 243 -21.35 24.80 -6.11
N GLN A 244 -20.60 25.18 -5.08
CA GLN A 244 -19.79 26.41 -5.10
C GLN A 244 -18.59 26.27 -6.02
N GLU A 245 -18.24 27.33 -6.72
CA GLU A 245 -17.08 27.36 -7.63
C GLU A 245 -15.76 27.13 -6.92
N TRP A 246 -14.86 26.41 -7.61
CA TRP A 246 -13.50 26.16 -7.21
C TRP A 246 -12.53 26.85 -8.17
N ASP A 247 -11.39 27.29 -7.65
CA ASP A 247 -10.25 27.70 -8.46
C ASP A 247 -9.54 26.41 -8.94
N VAL A 248 -9.82 26.02 -10.19
CA VAL A 248 -9.33 24.76 -10.76
C VAL A 248 -8.32 25.04 -11.86
N SER A 249 -7.12 24.53 -11.69
CA SER A 249 -6.08 24.51 -12.71
C SER A 249 -5.76 23.08 -13.16
N ARG A 250 -4.95 22.95 -14.20
CA ARG A 250 -4.58 21.62 -14.73
C ARG A 250 -3.11 21.59 -15.11
N THR A 251 -2.43 20.53 -14.67
CA THR A 251 -1.04 20.26 -15.06
C THR A 251 -0.99 19.13 -16.06
N SER A 252 -0.41 19.40 -17.23
CA SER A 252 -0.22 18.40 -18.28
C SER A 252 0.84 17.37 -17.89
N LEU A 253 0.80 16.22 -18.55
CA LEU A 253 1.84 15.19 -18.38
C LEU A 253 3.25 15.72 -18.74
N ALA A 254 3.34 16.57 -19.76
CA ALA A 254 4.62 17.20 -20.13
C ALA A 254 5.16 18.06 -18.98
N ARG A 255 4.32 18.89 -18.38
CA ARG A 255 4.72 19.72 -17.23
C ARG A 255 5.09 18.87 -16.00
N LEU A 256 4.39 17.76 -15.74
CA LEU A 256 4.75 16.84 -14.67
C LEU A 256 6.16 16.22 -14.84
N ARG A 257 6.57 15.92 -16.07
CA ARG A 257 7.92 15.45 -16.37
C ARG A 257 8.99 16.51 -16.10
N GLU A 258 8.70 17.77 -16.42
CA GLU A 258 9.59 18.89 -16.08
C GLU A 258 9.71 19.04 -14.55
N LEU A 259 8.58 19.09 -13.85
CA LEU A 259 8.55 19.17 -12.38
C LEU A 259 9.29 18.01 -11.70
N GLU A 260 9.18 16.81 -12.25
CA GLU A 260 9.92 15.64 -11.77
C GLU A 260 11.43 15.85 -11.92
N THR A 261 11.90 16.28 -13.11
CA THR A 261 13.30 16.57 -13.38
C THR A 261 13.83 17.64 -12.42
N GLU A 262 13.14 18.78 -12.33
CA GLU A 262 13.47 19.87 -11.43
C GLU A 262 13.56 19.43 -9.96
N ALA A 263 12.59 18.58 -9.52
CA ALA A 263 12.56 18.12 -8.14
C ALA A 263 13.73 17.19 -7.79
N TRP A 264 14.15 16.34 -8.73
CA TRP A 264 15.30 15.46 -8.52
C TRP A 264 16.64 16.23 -8.60
N GLU A 265 16.80 17.16 -9.55
CA GLU A 265 18.01 17.97 -9.71
C GLU A 265 18.25 18.90 -8.52
N THR A 266 17.17 19.43 -7.96
CA THR A 266 17.25 20.33 -6.79
C THR A 266 17.14 19.61 -5.44
N GLY A 267 17.06 18.28 -5.43
CA GLY A 267 17.00 17.47 -4.22
C GLY A 267 15.76 17.71 -3.36
N LYS A 268 14.61 18.06 -3.96
CA LYS A 268 13.38 18.31 -3.20
C LYS A 268 12.90 17.04 -2.50
N PRO A 269 12.51 17.09 -1.23
CA PRO A 269 11.96 15.92 -0.52
C PRO A 269 10.72 15.31 -1.22
N ALA A 270 9.96 16.13 -1.94
CA ALA A 270 8.77 15.74 -2.69
C ALA A 270 9.05 15.02 -4.03
N ALA A 271 10.31 14.94 -4.50
CA ALA A 271 10.65 14.38 -5.81
C ALA A 271 10.05 12.98 -6.06
N THR A 272 10.11 12.10 -5.07
CA THR A 272 9.45 10.78 -5.14
C THR A 272 7.94 10.89 -5.39
N GLY A 273 7.26 11.84 -4.73
CA GLY A 273 5.83 12.07 -4.91
C GLY A 273 5.49 12.55 -6.32
N VAL A 274 6.31 13.44 -6.89
CA VAL A 274 6.13 13.93 -8.27
C VAL A 274 6.33 12.80 -9.27
N THR A 275 7.38 11.96 -9.12
CA THR A 275 7.58 10.77 -9.95
C THR A 275 6.36 9.85 -9.91
N LEU A 276 5.82 9.55 -8.74
CA LEU A 276 4.65 8.70 -8.62
C LEU A 276 3.43 9.31 -9.30
N ARG A 277 3.21 10.61 -9.15
CA ARG A 277 2.10 11.33 -9.83
C ARG A 277 2.22 11.27 -11.35
N ARG A 278 3.44 11.44 -11.88
CA ARG A 278 3.70 11.28 -13.31
C ARG A 278 3.37 9.85 -13.78
N ILE A 279 3.84 8.83 -13.07
CA ILE A 279 3.53 7.42 -13.38
C ILE A 279 2.02 7.15 -13.40
N TRP A 280 1.31 7.68 -12.42
CA TRP A 280 -0.14 7.50 -12.31
C TRP A 280 -0.89 8.21 -13.44
N THR A 281 -0.45 9.43 -13.80
CA THR A 281 -1.02 10.21 -14.91
C THR A 281 -0.74 9.57 -16.26
N GLU A 282 0.36 8.84 -16.43
CA GLU A 282 0.67 8.04 -17.61
C GLU A 282 -0.14 6.73 -17.71
N GLY A 283 -1.01 6.44 -16.76
CA GLY A 283 -1.81 5.22 -16.74
C GLY A 283 -1.12 4.02 -16.09
N GLY A 284 0.01 4.22 -15.38
CA GLY A 284 0.77 3.15 -14.71
C GLY A 284 0.04 2.45 -13.55
N THR A 285 -1.22 2.80 -13.31
CA THR A 285 -2.10 2.16 -12.32
C THR A 285 -3.38 1.61 -12.93
N LEU A 286 -3.53 1.68 -14.24
CA LEU A 286 -4.68 1.13 -14.94
C LEU A 286 -4.39 -0.34 -15.27
N TYR A 287 -5.19 -1.21 -14.70
CA TYR A 287 -4.99 -2.65 -14.85
C TYR A 287 -5.79 -3.19 -16.02
N ALA A 288 -5.14 -3.90 -16.95
CA ALA A 288 -5.83 -4.61 -18.03
C ALA A 288 -6.82 -5.66 -17.47
N LYS A 289 -6.48 -6.26 -16.32
CA LYS A 289 -7.34 -7.18 -15.58
C LYS A 289 -7.24 -6.88 -14.09
N ARG A 290 -8.33 -6.46 -13.49
CA ARG A 290 -8.45 -6.27 -12.04
C ARG A 290 -8.60 -7.62 -11.34
N SER A 291 -7.86 -7.81 -10.24
CA SER A 291 -7.80 -9.08 -9.51
C SER A 291 -8.76 -9.18 -8.32
N ASN A 292 -9.64 -8.18 -8.09
CA ASN A 292 -10.58 -8.23 -6.95
C ASN A 292 -11.48 -9.48 -6.98
N GLY A 293 -11.90 -9.94 -8.17
CA GLY A 293 -12.67 -11.17 -8.32
C GLY A 293 -11.93 -12.43 -7.84
N ALA A 294 -10.61 -12.51 -8.05
CA ALA A 294 -9.80 -13.64 -7.60
C ALA A 294 -9.71 -13.75 -6.06
N ILE A 295 -9.98 -12.64 -5.35
CA ILE A 295 -10.01 -12.57 -3.89
C ILE A 295 -11.43 -12.40 -3.33
N GLY A 296 -12.46 -12.85 -4.07
CA GLY A 296 -13.85 -12.87 -3.61
C GLY A 296 -14.61 -11.56 -3.77
N GLU A 297 -14.11 -10.62 -4.59
CA GLU A 297 -14.72 -9.30 -4.86
C GLU A 297 -15.20 -8.58 -3.58
N PRO A 298 -14.30 -8.25 -2.64
CA PRO A 298 -14.70 -7.65 -1.37
C PRO A 298 -15.38 -6.29 -1.58
N LYS A 299 -16.29 -5.94 -0.68
CA LYS A 299 -16.86 -4.59 -0.64
C LYS A 299 -15.79 -3.59 -0.27
N VAL A 300 -15.59 -2.59 -1.12
CA VAL A 300 -14.63 -1.50 -0.99
C VAL A 300 -15.33 -0.15 -1.10
N MET A 301 -14.66 0.92 -0.68
CA MET A 301 -15.20 2.29 -0.76
C MET A 301 -15.32 2.78 -2.21
N GLY A 302 -16.37 3.55 -2.49
CA GLY A 302 -16.54 4.29 -3.72
C GLY A 302 -16.02 5.73 -3.63
N LEU A 303 -15.98 6.41 -4.79
CA LEU A 303 -15.55 7.81 -4.90
C LEU A 303 -16.32 8.74 -3.95
N GLU A 304 -17.64 8.59 -3.89
CA GLU A 304 -18.53 9.42 -3.06
C GLU A 304 -18.14 9.36 -1.57
N GLU A 305 -17.91 8.15 -1.06
CA GLU A 305 -17.53 7.92 0.33
C GLU A 305 -16.12 8.48 0.63
N VAL A 306 -15.19 8.34 -0.32
CA VAL A 306 -13.83 8.87 -0.19
C VAL A 306 -13.82 10.39 -0.11
N VAL A 307 -14.58 11.05 -0.99
CA VAL A 307 -14.71 12.52 -0.98
C VAL A 307 -15.39 12.99 0.31
N ALA A 308 -16.46 12.32 0.76
CA ALA A 308 -17.13 12.65 2.02
C ALA A 308 -16.16 12.54 3.22
N ASN A 309 -15.35 11.48 3.27
CA ASN A 309 -14.36 11.28 4.32
C ASN A 309 -13.28 12.38 4.31
N GLU A 310 -12.84 12.82 3.13
CA GLU A 310 -11.85 13.89 3.01
C GLU A 310 -12.42 15.24 3.47
N ILE A 311 -13.65 15.59 3.06
CA ILE A 311 -14.36 16.78 3.54
C ILE A 311 -14.49 16.74 5.08
N ALA A 312 -14.93 15.62 5.64
CA ALA A 312 -15.07 15.47 7.08
C ALA A 312 -13.72 15.56 7.83
N ARG A 313 -12.63 15.05 7.24
CA ARG A 313 -11.28 15.17 7.78
C ARG A 313 -10.83 16.63 7.86
N VAL A 314 -11.00 17.37 6.76
CA VAL A 314 -10.56 18.77 6.66
C VAL A 314 -11.40 19.68 7.55
N SER A 315 -12.69 19.37 7.75
CA SER A 315 -13.59 20.16 8.62
C SER A 315 -13.27 20.06 10.10
N LYS A 316 -12.46 19.07 10.52
CA LYS A 316 -12.02 18.87 11.90
C LYS A 316 -10.67 19.53 12.22
N LEU A 317 -9.98 20.06 11.22
CA LEU A 317 -8.71 20.78 11.31
C LEU A 317 -8.94 22.31 11.33
#